data_631d0aa60540be13016c512d75b6d3b6
#
_entry.id   631d0aa60540be13016c512d75b6d3b6
#
_cell.length_a   1.000
_cell.length_b   1.000
_cell.length_c   1.000
_cell.angle_alpha   90.00
_cell.angle_beta   90.00
_cell.angle_gamma   90.00
#
_symmetry.space_group_name_H-M   'P 1'
#
loop_
_entity.id
_entity.type
_entity.pdbx_description
1 polymer ?
#
loop_
_entity_poly.entity_id
_entity_poly.type
_entity_poly.pdbx_seq_one_letter_code
_entity_poly.pdbx_strand_id
1 'polypeptide(L)'
;MHLRSKSFCPRVVAGCLMLTAGVMSGWAQQPTQPQTLGKQPVTQQPSLTVDRDPVASPDPDAPARAQTGAPQGVEPPSIAKEGGKYTLRTDAYEVRLNATVLDGSGKSVQTLDKEAFHVYEDGVPQTISSFRHEDLPVSLGLLIDSSGSMYDKRTAVDKASLDFVKLSNPEDEEFLVDFSSEAFIDQDFTSSIDKLQQGLSYIKSSGGTAAYDALVASADYLAKNAKHPKQVLLVITDGEDNASSATLEQTIRRIQDLDGPVIYCVGLLFGDDTDKRESRHARRVLETLAEQTGGAAYFPKSVNQVDEIAAEVAQDIRTQYTISYHSTKSPALGGYREIHVEAKGKTFGRLSVRTRSGYYPRVAGSDTKSGDAEFSAPGSKQTGKPN
;
A
#
# COMPACT_ATOMS: atom_id res chain seq x y z
N MET A 1 -24.69 64.40 -0.41
CA MET A 1 -24.27 65.63 0.29
C MET A 1 -23.13 65.26 1.25
N HIS A 2 -21.95 65.86 1.00
CA HIS A 2 -20.69 65.85 1.77
C HIS A 2 -20.01 64.51 2.07
N LEU A 3 -18.94 64.12 1.40
CA LEU A 3 -17.58 64.67 1.15
C LEU A 3 -16.79 65.02 2.43
N ARG A 4 -15.69 64.27 2.63
CA ARG A 4 -14.29 64.68 2.89
C ARG A 4 -13.55 63.58 3.56
N SER A 5 -12.55 62.95 3.01
CA SER A 5 -11.24 63.35 2.44
C SER A 5 -10.21 63.81 3.52
N LYS A 6 -9.03 63.27 3.34
CA LYS A 6 -7.66 63.69 3.75
C LYS A 6 -7.08 62.92 4.91
N SER A 7 -5.80 62.61 4.98
CA SER A 7 -4.61 62.70 4.10
C SER A 7 -3.42 62.19 4.91
N PHE A 8 -2.52 61.50 4.27
CA PHE A 8 -1.07 61.75 4.20
C PHE A 8 -0.30 62.21 5.45
N CYS A 9 0.75 61.58 5.89
CA CYS A 9 2.14 61.63 5.42
C CYS A 9 3.11 60.95 6.38
N PRO A 10 4.32 60.62 5.93
CA PRO A 10 5.29 59.79 6.64
C PRO A 10 6.32 60.61 7.42
N ARG A 11 7.01 59.98 8.34
CA ARG A 11 8.28 60.53 8.89
C ARG A 11 9.35 59.45 9.00
N VAL A 12 10.31 59.62 8.14
CA VAL A 12 11.70 59.18 8.17
C VAL A 12 12.41 59.90 9.35
N VAL A 13 13.16 59.16 10.15
CA VAL A 13 14.31 59.72 10.86
C VAL A 13 15.45 58.72 10.82
N ALA A 14 16.53 59.22 10.29
CA ALA A 14 17.84 58.60 10.10
C ALA A 14 18.68 58.62 11.39
N GLY A 15 19.67 57.74 11.41
CA GLY A 15 20.97 58.09 11.96
C GLY A 15 21.35 57.50 13.30
N CYS A 16 22.27 56.55 13.30
CA CYS A 16 23.58 56.79 13.89
C CYS A 16 24.54 55.65 13.63
N LEU A 17 25.51 55.94 12.82
CA LEU A 17 26.79 55.22 12.67
C LEU A 17 27.61 55.43 13.98
N MET A 18 28.16 54.36 14.55
CA MET A 18 29.33 54.42 15.38
C MET A 18 30.34 53.36 14.90
N LEU A 19 31.37 53.87 14.26
CA LEU A 19 32.64 53.19 14.05
C LEU A 19 33.43 53.20 15.37
N THR A 20 33.96 52.05 15.79
CA THR A 20 35.19 52.01 16.60
C THR A 20 36.17 51.04 15.96
N ALA A 21 37.25 51.65 15.55
CA ALA A 21 38.47 50.99 15.07
C ALA A 21 39.38 50.62 16.25
N GLY A 22 40.19 49.61 16.02
CA GLY A 22 41.40 49.32 16.79
C GLY A 22 41.44 47.87 17.27
N VAL A 23 42.41 47.04 17.00
CA VAL A 23 43.86 47.18 16.97
C VAL A 23 44.44 45.96 16.28
N MET A 24 45.31 46.16 15.32
CA MET A 24 46.21 45.17 14.78
C MET A 24 47.23 44.76 15.84
N SER A 25 47.42 43.46 16.01
CA SER A 25 48.64 42.93 16.58
C SER A 25 49.05 41.73 15.78
N GLY A 26 49.98 41.96 14.87
CA GLY A 26 50.75 40.91 14.25
C GLY A 26 51.69 40.24 15.22
N TRP A 27 51.99 38.99 15.01
CA TRP A 27 53.31 38.42 15.31
C TRP A 27 53.47 37.01 14.67
N ALA A 28 54.44 36.98 13.81
CA ALA A 28 55.49 35.94 13.68
C ALA A 28 55.10 34.57 13.10
N GLN A 29 55.51 34.43 11.86
CA GLN A 29 55.83 33.11 11.24
C GLN A 29 56.97 32.43 12.00
N GLN A 30 56.77 31.17 12.34
CA GLN A 30 57.86 30.25 12.65
C GLN A 30 57.90 29.09 11.65
N PRO A 31 59.11 28.54 11.40
CA PRO A 31 59.39 27.70 10.23
C PRO A 31 58.92 26.24 10.43
N THR A 32 58.47 25.67 9.34
CA THR A 32 58.10 24.28 9.14
C THR A 32 59.24 23.30 9.46
N GLN A 33 58.95 22.37 10.38
CA GLN A 33 59.68 21.09 10.45
C GLN A 33 58.87 20.02 9.73
N PRO A 34 59.50 19.06 9.06
CA PRO A 34 58.82 17.97 8.38
C PRO A 34 58.32 16.95 9.41
N GLN A 35 57.01 16.85 9.54
CA GLN A 35 56.38 15.76 10.30
C GLN A 35 56.30 14.51 9.41
N THR A 36 56.91 13.47 9.91
CA THR A 36 56.82 12.10 9.45
C THR A 36 55.37 11.68 9.24
N LEU A 37 55.07 11.07 8.08
CA LEU A 37 53.80 10.41 7.74
C LEU A 37 53.45 9.38 8.80
N GLY A 38 52.56 9.76 9.73
CA GLY A 38 51.81 8.80 10.56
C GLY A 38 50.75 8.16 9.69
N LYS A 39 50.79 6.83 9.58
CA LYS A 39 49.76 6.01 8.95
C LYS A 39 48.41 6.35 9.56
N GLN A 40 47.51 6.92 8.75
CA GLN A 40 46.09 6.99 9.08
C GLN A 40 45.55 5.55 9.16
N PRO A 41 44.64 5.27 10.10
CA PRO A 41 43.95 3.98 10.11
C PRO A 41 43.08 3.90 8.87
N VAL A 42 43.36 2.90 8.03
CA VAL A 42 42.55 2.52 6.89
C VAL A 42 41.18 2.09 7.46
N THR A 43 40.16 2.87 7.18
CA THR A 43 38.77 2.46 7.36
C THR A 43 38.59 1.23 6.47
N GLN A 44 38.52 0.07 7.08
CA GLN A 44 38.19 -1.17 6.39
C GLN A 44 36.76 -1.03 5.85
N GLN A 45 36.65 -0.81 4.55
CA GLN A 45 35.43 -1.16 3.83
C GLN A 45 35.19 -2.65 4.04
N PRO A 46 33.95 -3.09 4.33
CA PRO A 46 33.66 -4.52 4.37
C PRO A 46 34.04 -5.09 3.00
N SER A 47 35.04 -5.95 3.00
CA SER A 47 35.42 -6.71 1.82
C SER A 47 34.24 -7.60 1.46
N LEU A 48 33.68 -7.40 0.27
CA LEU A 48 32.90 -8.41 -0.40
C LEU A 48 33.85 -9.56 -0.71
N THR A 49 34.00 -10.47 0.25
CA THR A 49 34.58 -11.79 0.03
C THR A 49 33.55 -12.54 -0.82
N VAL A 50 33.65 -12.38 -2.13
CA VAL A 50 33.10 -13.36 -3.05
C VAL A 50 33.98 -14.58 -2.83
N ASP A 51 33.48 -15.53 -2.07
CA ASP A 51 34.06 -16.85 -1.94
C ASP A 51 33.85 -17.54 -3.30
N ARG A 52 34.84 -17.37 -4.18
CA ARG A 52 34.94 -18.14 -5.41
C ARG A 52 35.70 -19.39 -5.03
N ASP A 53 34.95 -20.45 -4.77
CA ASP A 53 35.54 -21.78 -4.80
C ASP A 53 36.29 -21.97 -6.13
N PRO A 54 37.54 -22.41 -6.11
CA PRO A 54 38.29 -22.65 -7.32
C PRO A 54 37.52 -23.72 -8.13
N VAL A 55 37.13 -23.37 -9.36
CA VAL A 55 36.56 -24.31 -10.31
C VAL A 55 37.57 -25.42 -10.50
N ALA A 56 37.28 -26.62 -10.02
CA ALA A 56 38.12 -27.80 -10.22
C ALA A 56 38.24 -28.05 -11.74
N SER A 57 39.47 -28.07 -12.22
CA SER A 57 39.75 -28.45 -13.61
C SER A 57 39.24 -29.87 -13.84
N PRO A 58 38.57 -30.18 -14.94
CA PRO A 58 38.10 -31.52 -15.19
C PRO A 58 39.31 -32.44 -15.46
N ASP A 59 39.66 -33.23 -14.47
CA ASP A 59 40.65 -34.29 -14.58
C ASP A 59 39.94 -35.50 -15.19
N PRO A 60 40.35 -36.02 -16.37
CA PRO A 60 39.65 -37.07 -17.07
C PRO A 60 39.66 -38.44 -16.36
N ASP A 61 40.45 -38.58 -15.29
CA ASP A 61 40.61 -39.87 -14.59
C ASP A 61 40.07 -39.90 -13.15
N ALA A 62 39.29 -38.88 -12.71
CA ALA A 62 38.70 -38.88 -11.37
C ALA A 62 37.39 -39.68 -11.30
N PRO A 63 37.24 -40.68 -10.39
CA PRO A 63 35.99 -41.40 -10.22
C PRO A 63 34.86 -40.46 -9.80
N ALA A 64 33.70 -40.57 -10.46
CA ALA A 64 32.52 -39.77 -10.21
C ALA A 64 32.13 -39.75 -8.72
N ARG A 65 32.41 -38.65 -8.05
CA ARG A 65 31.96 -38.40 -6.67
C ARG A 65 30.49 -38.06 -6.69
N ALA A 66 29.68 -38.85 -6.00
CA ALA A 66 28.24 -38.60 -5.85
C ALA A 66 28.03 -37.17 -5.31
N GLN A 67 27.42 -36.31 -6.10
CA GLN A 67 26.97 -34.98 -5.66
C GLN A 67 25.74 -35.15 -4.79
N THR A 68 25.92 -35.03 -3.49
CA THR A 68 24.84 -34.83 -2.53
C THR A 68 24.65 -33.31 -2.41
N GLY A 69 23.46 -32.84 -2.83
CA GLY A 69 22.96 -31.50 -2.48
C GLY A 69 23.06 -30.44 -3.57
N ALA A 70 22.37 -30.64 -4.71
CA ALA A 70 21.94 -29.51 -5.53
C ALA A 70 20.67 -28.92 -4.90
N PRO A 71 20.49 -27.56 -4.90
CA PRO A 71 19.20 -26.98 -4.57
C PRO A 71 18.19 -27.52 -5.59
N GLN A 72 17.05 -28.02 -5.10
CA GLN A 72 15.98 -28.51 -5.97
C GLN A 72 15.54 -27.38 -6.87
N GLY A 73 16.04 -27.42 -8.10
CA GLY A 73 15.56 -26.57 -9.18
C GLY A 73 14.09 -26.92 -9.46
N VAL A 74 13.31 -25.90 -9.73
CA VAL A 74 11.95 -25.98 -10.27
C VAL A 74 11.94 -27.05 -11.37
N GLU A 75 11.19 -28.11 -11.17
CA GLU A 75 11.05 -29.14 -12.19
C GLU A 75 10.48 -28.50 -13.47
N PRO A 76 11.11 -28.72 -14.64
CA PRO A 76 10.50 -28.30 -15.88
C PRO A 76 9.15 -29.06 -16.02
N PRO A 77 8.16 -28.52 -16.78
CA PRO A 77 6.84 -29.11 -16.89
C PRO A 77 6.96 -30.62 -17.21
N SER A 78 6.57 -31.45 -16.24
CA SER A 78 6.73 -32.88 -16.35
C SER A 78 5.68 -33.44 -17.31
N ILE A 79 6.13 -34.04 -18.40
CA ILE A 79 5.28 -34.81 -19.29
C ILE A 79 5.11 -36.20 -18.63
N ALA A 80 4.01 -36.36 -17.88
CA ALA A 80 3.67 -37.68 -17.36
C ALA A 80 2.95 -38.50 -18.45
N LYS A 81 3.45 -39.70 -18.72
CA LYS A 81 2.81 -40.65 -19.61
C LYS A 81 2.00 -41.64 -18.78
N GLU A 82 0.72 -41.42 -18.69
CA GLU A 82 -0.20 -42.36 -18.03
C GLU A 82 -1.16 -42.93 -19.07
N GLY A 83 -1.16 -44.25 -19.26
CA GLY A 83 -2.10 -44.94 -20.16
C GLY A 83 -1.99 -44.60 -21.65
N GLY A 84 -0.82 -44.20 -22.17
CA GLY A 84 -0.61 -43.88 -23.59
C GLY A 84 -1.04 -42.48 -24.02
N LYS A 85 -1.57 -41.64 -23.10
CA LYS A 85 -1.84 -40.22 -23.32
C LYS A 85 -0.77 -39.37 -22.64
N TYR A 86 -0.28 -38.34 -23.35
CA TYR A 86 0.59 -37.34 -22.79
C TYR A 86 -0.29 -36.27 -22.14
N THR A 87 -0.19 -36.11 -20.83
CA THR A 87 -0.83 -35.01 -20.12
C THR A 87 0.23 -33.94 -19.86
N LEU A 88 0.15 -32.85 -20.58
CA LEU A 88 0.94 -31.64 -20.28
C LEU A 88 0.26 -30.95 -19.10
N ARG A 89 0.85 -31.01 -17.90
CA ARG A 89 0.45 -30.15 -16.80
C ARG A 89 1.13 -28.79 -17.03
N THR A 90 0.39 -27.89 -17.59
CA THR A 90 0.76 -26.48 -17.55
C THR A 90 0.11 -25.92 -16.29
N ASP A 91 0.91 -25.56 -15.28
CA ASP A 91 0.42 -24.79 -14.15
C ASP A 91 0.06 -23.40 -14.68
N ALA A 92 -1.16 -23.29 -15.18
CA ALA A 92 -1.69 -22.02 -15.68
C ALA A 92 -2.02 -21.14 -14.45
N TYR A 93 -1.22 -20.10 -14.24
CA TYR A 93 -1.48 -19.12 -13.19
C TYR A 93 -2.72 -18.32 -13.55
N GLU A 94 -3.79 -18.45 -12.73
CA GLU A 94 -5.00 -17.68 -12.88
C GLU A 94 -4.80 -16.29 -12.24
N VAL A 95 -5.02 -15.26 -13.03
CA VAL A 95 -5.01 -13.87 -12.60
C VAL A 95 -6.45 -13.40 -12.45
N ARG A 96 -6.79 -12.88 -11.27
CA ARG A 96 -8.11 -12.31 -10.97
C ARG A 96 -8.01 -10.79 -10.86
N LEU A 97 -8.91 -10.11 -11.54
CA LEU A 97 -9.02 -8.67 -11.56
C LEU A 97 -10.38 -8.24 -11.04
N ASN A 98 -10.40 -7.27 -10.13
CA ASN A 98 -11.59 -6.51 -9.78
C ASN A 98 -11.53 -5.22 -10.61
N ALA A 99 -12.58 -4.93 -11.37
CA ALA A 99 -12.61 -3.81 -12.28
C ALA A 99 -13.86 -2.96 -12.09
N THR A 100 -13.69 -1.66 -11.89
CA THR A 100 -14.77 -0.67 -11.93
C THR A 100 -14.73 0.04 -13.28
N VAL A 101 -15.86 0.10 -13.96
CA VAL A 101 -15.97 0.83 -15.23
C VAL A 101 -16.71 2.14 -15.02
N LEU A 102 -16.11 3.23 -15.47
CA LEU A 102 -16.67 4.58 -15.35
C LEU A 102 -16.95 5.17 -16.73
N ASP A 103 -18.08 5.85 -16.86
CA ASP A 103 -18.40 6.65 -18.03
C ASP A 103 -17.65 8.00 -18.05
N GLY A 104 -17.84 8.79 -19.10
CA GLY A 104 -17.21 10.09 -19.23
C GLY A 104 -17.61 11.14 -18.18
N SER A 105 -18.65 10.87 -17.37
CA SER A 105 -19.07 11.69 -16.23
C SER A 105 -18.50 11.19 -14.89
N GLY A 106 -17.79 10.06 -14.89
CA GLY A 106 -17.28 9.41 -13.68
C GLY A 106 -18.28 8.49 -12.99
N LYS A 107 -19.45 8.23 -13.62
CA LYS A 107 -20.47 7.34 -13.07
C LYS A 107 -20.15 5.88 -13.41
N SER A 108 -20.35 4.98 -12.43
CA SER A 108 -20.17 3.54 -12.62
C SER A 108 -21.15 2.96 -13.64
N VAL A 109 -20.62 2.15 -14.57
CA VAL A 109 -21.36 1.42 -15.59
C VAL A 109 -21.37 -0.06 -15.22
N GLN A 110 -22.58 -0.63 -15.00
CA GLN A 110 -22.77 -1.97 -14.44
C GLN A 110 -23.47 -2.94 -15.41
N THR A 111 -23.66 -2.55 -16.66
CA THR A 111 -24.46 -3.30 -17.64
C THR A 111 -23.64 -3.84 -18.81
N LEU A 112 -22.33 -4.00 -18.63
CA LEU A 112 -21.45 -4.51 -19.66
C LEU A 112 -21.31 -6.03 -19.58
N ASP A 113 -21.35 -6.66 -20.74
CA ASP A 113 -21.08 -8.08 -20.88
C ASP A 113 -19.58 -8.36 -21.07
N LYS A 114 -19.18 -9.62 -20.95
CA LYS A 114 -17.79 -10.09 -21.10
C LYS A 114 -17.14 -9.59 -22.40
N GLU A 115 -17.89 -9.55 -23.48
CA GLU A 115 -17.43 -9.18 -24.82
C GLU A 115 -17.04 -7.69 -24.93
N ALA A 116 -17.47 -6.87 -23.97
CA ALA A 116 -17.08 -5.48 -23.87
C ALA A 116 -15.64 -5.28 -23.38
N PHE A 117 -15.05 -6.30 -22.73
CA PHE A 117 -13.76 -6.20 -22.07
C PHE A 117 -12.63 -6.81 -22.87
N HIS A 118 -11.49 -6.13 -22.87
CA HIS A 118 -10.24 -6.58 -23.46
C HIS A 118 -9.14 -6.43 -22.39
N VAL A 119 -8.47 -7.53 -22.06
CA VAL A 119 -7.41 -7.59 -21.05
C VAL A 119 -6.07 -7.77 -21.75
N TYR A 120 -5.08 -7.01 -21.30
CA TYR A 120 -3.70 -7.08 -21.77
C TYR A 120 -2.76 -7.27 -20.59
N GLU A 121 -1.78 -8.15 -20.73
CA GLU A 121 -0.65 -8.32 -19.80
C GLU A 121 0.63 -8.01 -20.56
N ASP A 122 1.40 -7.03 -20.10
CA ASP A 122 2.59 -6.49 -20.79
C ASP A 122 2.33 -6.19 -22.28
N GLY A 123 1.16 -5.65 -22.59
CA GLY A 123 0.71 -5.34 -23.94
C GLY A 123 0.24 -6.54 -24.77
N VAL A 124 0.30 -7.77 -24.22
CA VAL A 124 -0.16 -8.99 -24.90
C VAL A 124 -1.62 -9.27 -24.54
N PRO A 125 -2.53 -9.42 -25.52
CA PRO A 125 -3.94 -9.68 -25.24
C PRO A 125 -4.11 -11.04 -24.55
N GLN A 126 -4.96 -11.08 -23.54
CA GLN A 126 -5.26 -12.27 -22.74
C GLN A 126 -6.71 -12.73 -22.99
N THR A 127 -6.93 -14.04 -22.94
CA THR A 127 -8.27 -14.60 -23.07
C THR A 127 -8.96 -14.67 -21.71
N ILE A 128 -10.08 -13.97 -21.55
CA ILE A 128 -10.88 -13.99 -20.32
C ILE A 128 -11.46 -15.40 -20.13
N SER A 129 -11.08 -16.08 -19.06
CA SER A 129 -11.55 -17.41 -18.69
C SER A 129 -12.86 -17.36 -17.89
N SER A 130 -12.98 -16.40 -16.96
CA SER A 130 -14.16 -16.19 -16.13
C SER A 130 -14.54 -14.72 -16.09
N PHE A 131 -15.83 -14.44 -16.05
CA PHE A 131 -16.39 -13.10 -15.95
C PHE A 131 -17.62 -13.14 -15.04
N ARG A 132 -17.66 -12.28 -14.03
CA ARG A 132 -18.76 -12.17 -13.09
C ARG A 132 -19.05 -10.70 -12.83
N HIS A 133 -20.33 -10.40 -12.66
CA HIS A 133 -20.82 -9.11 -12.20
C HIS A 133 -21.97 -9.37 -11.23
N GLU A 134 -21.64 -9.72 -10.02
CA GLU A 134 -22.55 -10.03 -8.93
C GLU A 134 -21.98 -9.50 -7.62
N ASP A 135 -22.85 -9.23 -6.67
CA ASP A 135 -22.45 -8.80 -5.33
C ASP A 135 -21.88 -10.00 -4.57
N LEU A 136 -20.58 -10.17 -4.66
CA LEU A 136 -19.86 -11.25 -3.98
C LEU A 136 -19.46 -10.81 -2.57
N PRO A 137 -19.57 -11.71 -1.57
CA PRO A 137 -19.07 -11.42 -0.24
C PRO A 137 -17.58 -11.05 -0.23
N VAL A 138 -17.22 -10.15 0.67
CA VAL A 138 -15.87 -9.56 0.79
C VAL A 138 -15.28 -9.84 2.16
N SER A 139 -13.98 -10.08 2.23
CA SER A 139 -13.21 -9.95 3.46
C SER A 139 -12.57 -8.56 3.47
N LEU A 140 -12.96 -7.72 4.43
CA LEU A 140 -12.61 -6.31 4.46
C LEU A 140 -11.83 -5.95 5.73
N GLY A 141 -10.74 -5.20 5.56
CA GLY A 141 -10.04 -4.54 6.65
C GLY A 141 -10.39 -3.06 6.70
N LEU A 142 -10.92 -2.61 7.84
CA LEU A 142 -11.17 -1.21 8.12
C LEU A 142 -10.00 -0.66 8.94
N LEU A 143 -9.18 0.19 8.33
CA LEU A 143 -7.98 0.78 8.92
C LEU A 143 -8.26 2.24 9.26
N ILE A 144 -8.25 2.56 10.53
CA ILE A 144 -8.58 3.89 11.02
C ILE A 144 -7.35 4.53 11.64
N ASP A 145 -6.98 5.67 11.09
CA ASP A 145 -5.96 6.53 11.67
C ASP A 145 -6.41 7.02 13.05
N SER A 146 -5.62 6.69 14.07
CA SER A 146 -5.82 7.11 15.45
C SER A 146 -4.74 8.09 15.91
N SER A 147 -4.05 8.77 14.98
CA SER A 147 -3.09 9.83 15.28
C SER A 147 -3.73 11.02 16.00
N GLY A 148 -2.89 11.88 16.58
CA GLY A 148 -3.36 13.03 17.38
C GLY A 148 -4.24 14.01 16.59
N SER A 149 -4.01 14.18 15.29
CA SER A 149 -4.77 15.07 14.38
C SER A 149 -6.20 14.60 14.13
N MET A 150 -6.47 13.30 14.32
CA MET A 150 -7.80 12.71 14.13
C MET A 150 -8.79 13.02 15.27
N TYR A 151 -8.34 13.59 16.38
CA TYR A 151 -9.16 13.76 17.58
C TYR A 151 -10.53 14.41 17.31
N ASP A 152 -10.56 15.54 16.61
CA ASP A 152 -11.81 16.26 16.31
C ASP A 152 -12.67 15.61 15.21
N LYS A 153 -12.08 14.73 14.41
CA LYS A 153 -12.75 14.01 13.30
C LYS A 153 -13.32 12.67 13.73
N ARG A 154 -12.87 12.16 14.88
CA ARG A 154 -13.10 10.80 15.36
C ARG A 154 -14.57 10.38 15.36
N THR A 155 -15.45 11.16 16.00
CA THR A 155 -16.88 10.82 16.12
C THR A 155 -17.56 10.62 14.76
N ALA A 156 -17.17 11.42 13.76
CA ALA A 156 -17.74 11.28 12.42
C ALA A 156 -17.18 10.07 11.68
N VAL A 157 -15.89 9.77 11.87
CA VAL A 157 -15.25 8.58 11.29
C VAL A 157 -15.89 7.31 11.87
N ASP A 158 -16.09 7.24 13.19
CA ASP A 158 -16.72 6.10 13.84
C ASP A 158 -18.15 5.87 13.29
N LYS A 159 -18.92 6.96 13.17
CA LYS A 159 -20.29 6.89 12.60
C LYS A 159 -20.25 6.41 11.15
N ALA A 160 -19.42 7.02 10.30
CA ALA A 160 -19.33 6.65 8.89
C ALA A 160 -18.84 5.20 8.70
N SER A 161 -17.91 4.75 9.54
CA SER A 161 -17.45 3.36 9.55
C SER A 161 -18.57 2.37 9.85
N LEU A 162 -19.41 2.67 10.86
CA LEU A 162 -20.57 1.85 11.17
C LEU A 162 -21.64 1.92 10.08
N ASP A 163 -21.85 3.06 9.47
CA ASP A 163 -22.81 3.21 8.38
C ASP A 163 -22.32 2.50 7.11
N PHE A 164 -21.01 2.51 6.85
CA PHE A 164 -20.39 1.71 5.80
C PHE A 164 -20.68 0.20 5.99
N VAL A 165 -20.42 -0.33 7.18
CA VAL A 165 -20.65 -1.74 7.51
C VAL A 165 -22.13 -2.12 7.38
N LYS A 166 -23.06 -1.25 7.75
CA LYS A 166 -24.51 -1.48 7.57
C LYS A 166 -24.93 -1.55 6.10
N LEU A 167 -24.20 -0.88 5.21
CA LEU A 167 -24.41 -0.89 3.76
C LEU A 167 -23.72 -2.05 3.06
N SER A 168 -22.85 -2.78 3.78
CA SER A 168 -22.13 -3.94 3.28
C SER A 168 -23.03 -5.16 3.12
N ASN A 169 -22.58 -6.18 2.41
CA ASN A 169 -23.31 -7.43 2.25
C ASN A 169 -23.37 -8.16 3.62
N PRO A 170 -24.52 -8.71 4.04
CA PRO A 170 -24.61 -9.44 5.30
C PRO A 170 -23.67 -10.65 5.43
N GLU A 171 -23.15 -11.15 4.32
CA GLU A 171 -22.17 -12.24 4.28
C GLU A 171 -20.73 -11.74 4.32
N ASP A 172 -20.50 -10.41 4.27
CA ASP A 172 -19.17 -9.82 4.43
C ASP A 172 -18.61 -10.13 5.82
N GLU A 173 -17.29 -10.20 5.90
CA GLU A 173 -16.58 -10.22 7.17
C GLU A 173 -15.61 -9.06 7.23
N GLU A 174 -15.62 -8.35 8.33
CA GLU A 174 -14.74 -7.20 8.55
C GLU A 174 -13.86 -7.40 9.77
N PHE A 175 -12.63 -6.90 9.71
CA PHE A 175 -11.76 -6.69 10.85
C PHE A 175 -11.41 -5.22 10.98
N LEU A 176 -11.13 -4.79 12.21
CA LEU A 176 -10.83 -3.40 12.52
C LEU A 176 -9.40 -3.27 13.02
N VAL A 177 -8.67 -2.34 12.42
CA VAL A 177 -7.33 -1.94 12.83
C VAL A 177 -7.33 -0.46 13.13
N ASP A 178 -6.82 -0.07 14.29
CA ASP A 178 -6.39 1.30 14.50
C ASP A 178 -4.88 1.43 14.32
N PHE A 179 -4.45 2.55 13.80
CA PHE A 179 -3.03 2.83 13.66
C PHE A 179 -2.69 4.27 14.03
N SER A 180 -1.60 4.40 14.76
CA SER A 180 -0.94 5.66 15.07
C SER A 180 0.57 5.49 14.88
N SER A 181 1.38 5.52 15.91
CA SER A 181 2.80 5.15 15.82
C SER A 181 3.03 3.65 15.62
N GLU A 182 2.04 2.83 15.94
CA GLU A 182 1.96 1.38 15.77
C GLU A 182 0.54 1.01 15.32
N ALA A 183 0.35 -0.21 14.81
CA ALA A 183 -0.95 -0.71 14.37
C ALA A 183 -1.45 -1.83 15.30
N PHE A 184 -2.76 -1.80 15.63
CA PHE A 184 -3.41 -2.76 16.52
C PHE A 184 -4.68 -3.32 15.90
N ILE A 185 -4.98 -4.60 16.11
CA ILE A 185 -6.28 -5.18 15.78
C ILE A 185 -7.22 -4.98 16.97
N ASP A 186 -8.21 -4.09 16.81
CA ASP A 186 -9.25 -3.86 17.82
C ASP A 186 -10.37 -4.87 17.75
N GLN A 187 -10.65 -5.37 16.53
CA GLN A 187 -11.65 -6.41 16.30
C GLN A 187 -11.17 -7.34 15.17
N ASP A 188 -11.12 -8.63 15.49
CA ASP A 188 -10.87 -9.71 14.53
C ASP A 188 -12.06 -9.89 13.58
N PHE A 189 -11.90 -10.65 12.50
CA PHE A 189 -12.94 -10.90 11.52
C PHE A 189 -14.30 -11.20 12.14
N THR A 190 -15.30 -10.42 11.78
CA THR A 190 -16.67 -10.56 12.25
C THR A 190 -17.65 -9.97 11.22
N SER A 191 -18.87 -10.49 11.18
CA SER A 191 -20.01 -9.86 10.50
C SER A 191 -20.95 -9.14 11.49
N SER A 192 -20.54 -9.02 12.76
CA SER A 192 -21.35 -8.40 13.82
C SER A 192 -21.05 -6.92 13.93
N ILE A 193 -22.02 -6.08 13.60
CA ILE A 193 -21.94 -4.62 13.75
C ILE A 193 -21.68 -4.22 15.20
N ASP A 194 -22.28 -4.92 16.17
CA ASP A 194 -22.10 -4.63 17.60
C ASP A 194 -20.65 -4.83 18.04
N LYS A 195 -19.97 -5.88 17.52
CA LYS A 195 -18.57 -6.13 17.82
C LYS A 195 -17.66 -5.07 17.19
N LEU A 196 -17.92 -4.66 15.96
CA LEU A 196 -17.20 -3.58 15.29
C LEU A 196 -17.39 -2.25 16.03
N GLN A 197 -18.62 -1.95 16.47
CA GLN A 197 -18.91 -0.78 17.30
C GLN A 197 -18.13 -0.83 18.63
N GLN A 198 -18.05 -2.00 19.25
CA GLN A 198 -17.25 -2.18 20.46
C GLN A 198 -15.76 -1.93 20.19
N GLY A 199 -15.20 -2.49 19.11
CA GLY A 199 -13.82 -2.23 18.68
C GLY A 199 -13.56 -0.74 18.49
N LEU A 200 -14.41 -0.04 17.74
CA LEU A 200 -14.31 1.40 17.54
C LEU A 200 -14.25 2.20 18.86
N SER A 201 -14.95 1.74 19.90
CA SER A 201 -14.97 2.44 21.18
C SER A 201 -13.65 2.37 21.96
N TYR A 202 -12.76 1.45 21.62
CA TYR A 202 -11.45 1.31 22.28
C TYR A 202 -10.39 2.23 21.68
N ILE A 203 -10.55 2.67 20.46
CA ILE A 203 -9.59 3.49 19.75
C ILE A 203 -9.44 4.88 20.40
N LYS A 204 -8.21 5.34 20.61
CA LYS A 204 -7.89 6.63 21.21
C LYS A 204 -6.90 7.39 20.33
N SER A 205 -7.20 8.64 20.03
CA SER A 205 -6.35 9.45 19.18
C SER A 205 -5.10 9.93 19.94
N SER A 206 -3.92 9.49 19.46
CA SER A 206 -2.60 9.91 20.00
C SER A 206 -1.46 9.43 19.09
N GLY A 207 -0.29 10.05 19.19
CA GLY A 207 0.91 9.60 18.48
C GLY A 207 1.02 10.10 17.05
N GLY A 208 1.90 9.44 16.27
CA GLY A 208 2.16 9.68 14.86
C GLY A 208 1.24 8.91 13.93
N THR A 209 1.66 8.68 12.68
CA THR A 209 0.89 7.99 11.64
C THR A 209 1.76 6.96 10.93
N ALA A 210 1.59 5.67 11.24
CA ALA A 210 2.30 4.54 10.61
C ALA A 210 1.39 3.81 9.60
N ALA A 211 0.91 4.55 8.59
CA ALA A 211 -0.06 4.05 7.62
C ALA A 211 0.49 2.92 6.74
N TYR A 212 1.77 3.00 6.33
CA TYR A 212 2.36 1.98 5.47
C TYR A 212 2.56 0.66 6.21
N ASP A 213 3.03 0.69 7.45
CA ASP A 213 3.20 -0.51 8.28
C ASP A 213 1.83 -1.15 8.57
N ALA A 214 0.80 -0.35 8.87
CA ALA A 214 -0.58 -0.81 9.04
C ALA A 214 -1.14 -1.48 7.79
N LEU A 215 -0.90 -0.90 6.61
CA LEU A 215 -1.32 -1.47 5.32
C LEU A 215 -0.63 -2.81 5.04
N VAL A 216 0.68 -2.91 5.26
CA VAL A 216 1.44 -4.15 5.07
C VAL A 216 0.93 -5.24 6.02
N ALA A 217 0.82 -4.94 7.31
CA ALA A 217 0.34 -5.89 8.31
C ALA A 217 -1.10 -6.35 8.02
N SER A 218 -1.98 -5.43 7.62
CA SER A 218 -3.38 -5.75 7.27
C SER A 218 -3.50 -6.57 5.98
N ALA A 219 -2.66 -6.31 4.98
CA ALA A 219 -2.62 -7.10 3.76
C ALA A 219 -2.14 -8.54 4.02
N ASP A 220 -1.10 -8.71 4.86
CA ASP A 220 -0.62 -10.02 5.30
C ASP A 220 -1.67 -10.75 6.13
N TYR A 221 -2.40 -10.03 6.98
CA TYR A 221 -3.48 -10.59 7.78
C TYR A 221 -4.65 -11.08 6.90
N LEU A 222 -5.06 -10.30 5.91
CA LEU A 222 -6.05 -10.71 4.89
C LEU A 222 -5.59 -11.96 4.14
N ALA A 223 -4.38 -11.96 3.62
CA ALA A 223 -3.85 -13.08 2.84
C ALA A 223 -3.85 -14.42 3.63
N LYS A 224 -3.72 -14.35 4.95
CA LYS A 224 -3.66 -15.50 5.85
C LYS A 224 -5.03 -15.96 6.36
N ASN A 225 -5.94 -15.04 6.63
CA ASN A 225 -7.14 -15.29 7.44
C ASN A 225 -8.47 -15.05 6.71
N ALA A 226 -8.46 -14.37 5.54
CA ALA A 226 -9.68 -14.06 4.80
C ALA A 226 -10.40 -15.31 4.30
N LYS A 227 -11.73 -15.36 4.46
CA LYS A 227 -12.59 -16.43 3.95
C LYS A 227 -13.03 -16.18 2.51
N HIS A 228 -13.18 -14.91 2.14
CA HIS A 228 -13.64 -14.54 0.82
C HIS A 228 -12.50 -14.20 -0.12
N PRO A 229 -12.61 -14.63 -1.41
CA PRO A 229 -11.56 -14.37 -2.39
C PRO A 229 -11.48 -12.90 -2.82
N LYS A 230 -12.54 -12.11 -2.57
CA LYS A 230 -12.52 -10.67 -2.79
C LYS A 230 -12.08 -10.00 -1.49
N GLN A 231 -10.93 -9.34 -1.55
CA GLN A 231 -10.29 -8.72 -0.40
C GLN A 231 -10.17 -7.22 -0.60
N VAL A 232 -10.49 -6.46 0.43
CA VAL A 232 -10.50 -5.00 0.39
C VAL A 232 -9.86 -4.44 1.67
N LEU A 233 -9.09 -3.35 1.54
CA LEU A 233 -8.70 -2.50 2.66
C LEU A 233 -9.30 -1.11 2.46
N LEU A 234 -10.02 -0.62 3.46
CA LEU A 234 -10.51 0.76 3.53
C LEU A 234 -9.68 1.52 4.56
N VAL A 235 -8.91 2.49 4.10
CA VAL A 235 -8.04 3.32 4.95
C VAL A 235 -8.65 4.69 5.11
N ILE A 236 -8.81 5.13 6.35
CA ILE A 236 -9.30 6.46 6.71
C ILE A 236 -8.20 7.18 7.49
N THR A 237 -7.65 8.25 6.93
CA THR A 237 -6.54 9.03 7.51
C THR A 237 -6.68 10.51 7.20
N ASP A 238 -6.05 11.36 7.98
CA ASP A 238 -6.01 12.81 7.76
C ASP A 238 -4.60 13.38 7.54
N GLY A 239 -3.59 12.51 7.48
CA GLY A 239 -2.20 12.93 7.43
C GLY A 239 -1.30 12.15 6.49
N GLU A 240 -0.05 12.57 6.50
CA GLU A 240 1.06 11.85 5.87
C GLU A 240 1.61 10.79 6.82
N ASP A 241 2.11 9.71 6.25
CA ASP A 241 2.90 8.73 7.00
C ASP A 241 4.18 9.38 7.54
N ASN A 242 4.41 9.25 8.84
CA ASN A 242 5.56 9.83 9.51
C ASN A 242 6.20 8.89 10.55
N ALA A 243 5.66 7.69 10.72
CA ALA A 243 6.10 6.76 11.74
C ALA A 243 6.38 5.34 11.21
N SER A 244 6.03 5.03 9.96
CA SER A 244 6.29 3.71 9.38
C SER A 244 7.76 3.44 9.14
N SER A 245 8.12 2.15 9.26
CA SER A 245 9.42 1.62 8.82
C SER A 245 9.43 1.32 7.32
N ALA A 246 8.30 0.92 6.76
CA ALA A 246 8.14 0.67 5.33
C ALA A 246 8.03 1.98 4.54
N THR A 247 8.45 1.93 3.27
CA THR A 247 8.20 3.01 2.30
C THR A 247 6.94 2.75 1.48
N LEU A 248 6.42 3.77 0.80
CA LEU A 248 5.28 3.64 -0.12
C LEU A 248 5.52 2.53 -1.17
N GLU A 249 6.71 2.51 -1.77
CA GLU A 249 7.07 1.54 -2.80
C GLU A 249 7.12 0.12 -2.24
N GLN A 250 7.68 -0.06 -1.05
CA GLN A 250 7.72 -1.36 -0.36
C GLN A 250 6.31 -1.85 -0.03
N THR A 251 5.43 -0.95 0.42
CA THR A 251 4.03 -1.24 0.73
C THR A 251 3.28 -1.69 -0.52
N ILE A 252 3.35 -0.91 -1.62
CA ILE A 252 2.71 -1.25 -2.88
C ILE A 252 3.23 -2.60 -3.39
N ARG A 253 4.54 -2.80 -3.38
CA ARG A 253 5.15 -4.05 -3.81
C ARG A 253 4.67 -5.23 -2.98
N ARG A 254 4.64 -5.11 -1.64
CA ARG A 254 4.14 -6.18 -0.76
C ARG A 254 2.71 -6.56 -1.10
N ILE A 255 1.83 -5.59 -1.31
CA ILE A 255 0.44 -5.82 -1.68
C ILE A 255 0.34 -6.53 -3.04
N GLN A 256 1.11 -6.10 -4.02
CA GLN A 256 1.15 -6.73 -5.35
C GLN A 256 1.74 -8.16 -5.31
N ASP A 257 2.71 -8.43 -4.45
CA ASP A 257 3.28 -9.77 -4.22
C ASP A 257 2.25 -10.72 -3.57
N LEU A 258 1.31 -10.19 -2.79
CA LEU A 258 0.26 -10.97 -2.14
C LEU A 258 -0.92 -11.33 -3.07
N ASP A 259 -0.91 -10.90 -4.34
CA ASP A 259 -2.11 -10.89 -5.19
C ASP A 259 -3.27 -10.17 -4.46
N GLY A 260 -2.91 -9.10 -3.79
CA GLY A 260 -3.50 -8.59 -2.56
C GLY A 260 -4.77 -7.77 -2.73
N PRO A 261 -5.21 -7.14 -1.65
CA PRO A 261 -6.49 -6.43 -1.60
C PRO A 261 -6.53 -5.22 -2.50
N VAL A 262 -7.76 -4.84 -2.90
CA VAL A 262 -8.06 -3.53 -3.45
C VAL A 262 -8.05 -2.51 -2.30
N ILE A 263 -7.33 -1.41 -2.44
CA ILE A 263 -7.24 -0.38 -1.41
C ILE A 263 -8.13 0.80 -1.77
N TYR A 264 -9.04 1.13 -0.87
CA TYR A 264 -9.80 2.37 -0.87
C TYR A 264 -9.24 3.31 0.19
N CYS A 265 -9.11 4.59 -0.16
CA CYS A 265 -8.58 5.60 0.76
C CYS A 265 -9.59 6.73 0.95
N VAL A 266 -9.82 7.12 2.19
CA VAL A 266 -10.58 8.33 2.55
C VAL A 266 -9.62 9.30 3.25
N GLY A 267 -9.20 10.33 2.51
CA GLY A 267 -8.27 11.35 3.01
C GLY A 267 -9.01 12.55 3.59
N LEU A 268 -9.02 12.70 4.92
CA LEU A 268 -9.68 13.79 5.63
C LEU A 268 -8.81 15.06 5.67
N LEU A 269 -8.30 15.46 4.51
CA LEU A 269 -7.31 16.53 4.30
C LEU A 269 -7.95 17.93 4.33
N PHE A 270 -8.81 18.22 5.29
CA PHE A 270 -9.50 19.49 5.47
C PHE A 270 -9.29 20.03 6.89
N GLY A 271 -9.41 21.34 7.06
CA GLY A 271 -9.21 22.07 8.29
C GLY A 271 -8.37 23.31 8.07
N ASP A 272 -8.51 24.30 8.97
CA ASP A 272 -7.82 25.59 8.84
C ASP A 272 -6.31 25.48 9.14
N ASP A 273 -5.90 24.48 9.93
CA ASP A 273 -4.51 24.26 10.36
C ASP A 273 -3.72 23.30 9.44
N THR A 274 -4.35 22.80 8.36
CA THR A 274 -3.71 21.83 7.49
C THR A 274 -2.73 22.50 6.52
N ASP A 275 -1.45 22.12 6.55
CA ASP A 275 -0.46 22.59 5.58
C ASP A 275 -0.84 22.15 4.17
N LYS A 276 -0.96 23.11 3.25
CA LYS A 276 -1.36 22.84 1.85
C LYS A 276 -0.35 21.99 1.09
N ARG A 277 0.92 21.96 1.51
CA ARG A 277 1.95 21.15 0.88
C ARG A 277 1.83 19.71 1.33
N GLU A 278 1.69 19.47 2.61
CA GLU A 278 1.46 18.17 3.23
C GLU A 278 0.18 17.55 2.70
N SER A 279 -0.94 18.26 2.71
CA SER A 279 -2.21 17.78 2.15
C SER A 279 -2.09 17.36 0.67
N ARG A 280 -1.31 18.10 -0.14
CA ARG A 280 -1.09 17.73 -1.55
C ARG A 280 -0.19 16.51 -1.70
N HIS A 281 0.73 16.30 -0.76
CA HIS A 281 1.57 15.12 -0.75
C HIS A 281 0.77 13.89 -0.30
N ALA A 282 0.07 13.97 0.84
CA ALA A 282 -0.81 12.93 1.34
C ALA A 282 -1.84 12.52 0.28
N ARG A 283 -2.48 13.49 -0.38
CA ARG A 283 -3.40 13.21 -1.50
C ARG A 283 -2.76 12.35 -2.57
N ARG A 284 -1.57 12.71 -3.08
CA ARG A 284 -0.89 11.94 -4.13
C ARG A 284 -0.52 10.53 -3.69
N VAL A 285 -0.10 10.37 -2.42
CA VAL A 285 0.22 9.07 -1.85
C VAL A 285 -1.03 8.18 -1.82
N LEU A 286 -2.15 8.69 -1.30
CA LEU A 286 -3.40 7.95 -1.23
C LEU A 286 -3.97 7.63 -2.62
N GLU A 287 -3.90 8.57 -3.57
CA GLU A 287 -4.24 8.34 -4.97
C GLU A 287 -3.38 7.23 -5.58
N THR A 288 -2.06 7.26 -5.35
CA THR A 288 -1.13 6.23 -5.87
C THR A 288 -1.43 4.84 -5.28
N LEU A 289 -1.64 4.73 -3.96
CA LEU A 289 -2.01 3.47 -3.31
C LEU A 289 -3.28 2.87 -3.90
N ALA A 290 -4.33 3.68 -4.03
CA ALA A 290 -5.60 3.27 -4.59
C ALA A 290 -5.46 2.85 -6.06
N GLU A 291 -4.79 3.66 -6.88
CA GLU A 291 -4.61 3.44 -8.31
C GLU A 291 -3.81 2.17 -8.60
N GLN A 292 -2.72 1.93 -7.85
CA GLN A 292 -1.88 0.75 -8.03
C GLN A 292 -2.58 -0.57 -7.67
N THR A 293 -3.61 -0.51 -6.83
CA THR A 293 -4.36 -1.68 -6.36
C THR A 293 -5.76 -1.82 -6.99
N GLY A 294 -6.19 -0.83 -7.78
CA GLY A 294 -7.48 -0.84 -8.49
C GLY A 294 -8.65 -0.27 -7.69
N GLY A 295 -8.38 0.37 -6.56
CA GLY A 295 -9.36 1.07 -5.75
C GLY A 295 -9.52 2.54 -6.11
N ALA A 296 -10.01 3.34 -5.17
CA ALA A 296 -10.19 4.78 -5.32
C ALA A 296 -9.81 5.55 -4.06
N ALA A 297 -9.40 6.80 -4.24
CA ALA A 297 -9.14 7.71 -3.15
C ALA A 297 -10.19 8.84 -3.16
N TYR A 298 -10.78 9.08 -2.01
CA TYR A 298 -11.83 10.06 -1.80
C TYR A 298 -11.35 11.14 -0.84
N PHE A 299 -11.73 12.37 -1.11
CA PHE A 299 -11.28 13.52 -0.32
C PHE A 299 -12.46 14.42 0.01
N PRO A 300 -13.18 14.13 1.11
CA PRO A 300 -14.27 15.00 1.58
C PRO A 300 -13.75 16.40 1.88
N LYS A 301 -14.61 17.40 1.70
CA LYS A 301 -14.29 18.79 2.01
C LYS A 301 -14.65 19.16 3.45
N SER A 302 -15.41 18.31 4.10
CA SER A 302 -15.84 18.48 5.50
C SER A 302 -16.28 17.15 6.08
N VAL A 303 -16.36 17.08 7.39
CA VAL A 303 -16.84 15.92 8.16
C VAL A 303 -18.24 15.44 7.69
N ASN A 304 -19.11 16.36 7.27
CA ASN A 304 -20.47 16.02 6.85
C ASN A 304 -20.55 15.20 5.55
N GLN A 305 -19.47 15.16 4.75
CA GLN A 305 -19.41 14.39 3.52
C GLN A 305 -18.90 12.96 3.72
N VAL A 306 -18.42 12.62 4.92
CA VAL A 306 -17.80 11.30 5.16
C VAL A 306 -18.83 10.18 5.03
N ASP A 307 -20.07 10.40 5.47
CA ASP A 307 -21.17 9.43 5.33
C ASP A 307 -21.53 9.15 3.86
N GLU A 308 -21.56 10.20 3.00
CA GLU A 308 -21.81 10.04 1.57
C GLU A 308 -20.69 9.24 0.89
N ILE A 309 -19.45 9.51 1.26
CA ILE A 309 -18.28 8.81 0.73
C ILE A 309 -18.28 7.34 1.19
N ALA A 310 -18.62 7.07 2.44
CA ALA A 310 -18.75 5.71 2.94
C ALA A 310 -19.75 4.90 2.11
N ALA A 311 -20.91 5.49 1.78
CA ALA A 311 -21.92 4.86 0.92
C ALA A 311 -21.41 4.66 -0.53
N GLU A 312 -20.66 5.64 -1.07
CA GLU A 312 -20.09 5.54 -2.41
C GLU A 312 -19.04 4.42 -2.49
N VAL A 313 -18.16 4.30 -1.48
CA VAL A 313 -17.17 3.23 -1.38
C VAL A 313 -17.85 1.87 -1.27
N ALA A 314 -18.86 1.73 -0.40
CA ALA A 314 -19.62 0.48 -0.26
C ALA A 314 -20.25 0.08 -1.59
N GLN A 315 -20.89 1.01 -2.29
CA GLN A 315 -21.48 0.76 -3.60
C GLN A 315 -20.43 0.36 -4.64
N ASP A 316 -19.28 1.05 -4.69
CA ASP A 316 -18.21 0.74 -5.64
C ASP A 316 -17.67 -0.67 -5.43
N ILE A 317 -17.41 -1.06 -4.19
CA ILE A 317 -16.96 -2.41 -3.84
C ILE A 317 -17.95 -3.47 -4.34
N ARG A 318 -19.25 -3.26 -4.16
CA ARG A 318 -20.30 -4.23 -4.54
C ARG A 318 -20.53 -4.33 -6.04
N THR A 319 -20.22 -3.29 -6.81
CA THR A 319 -20.55 -3.19 -8.23
C THR A 319 -19.39 -3.47 -9.18
N GLN A 320 -18.27 -3.97 -8.67
CA GLN A 320 -17.11 -4.33 -9.49
C GLN A 320 -17.37 -5.56 -10.35
N TYR A 321 -16.80 -5.54 -11.55
CA TYR A 321 -16.66 -6.74 -12.38
C TYR A 321 -15.48 -7.58 -11.87
N THR A 322 -15.66 -8.89 -11.75
CA THR A 322 -14.58 -9.84 -11.49
C THR A 322 -14.22 -10.54 -12.79
N ILE A 323 -13.01 -10.33 -13.25
CA ILE A 323 -12.47 -10.85 -14.51
C ILE A 323 -11.31 -11.77 -14.19
N SER A 324 -11.33 -13.02 -14.68
CA SER A 324 -10.17 -13.92 -14.58
C SER A 324 -9.63 -14.28 -15.95
N TYR A 325 -8.31 -14.46 -16.03
CA TYR A 325 -7.64 -15.02 -17.20
C TYR A 325 -6.47 -15.89 -16.77
N HIS A 326 -6.03 -16.77 -17.65
CA HIS A 326 -4.81 -17.53 -17.45
C HIS A 326 -3.67 -16.83 -18.19
N SER A 327 -2.65 -16.40 -17.44
CA SER A 327 -1.51 -15.73 -18.05
C SER A 327 -0.81 -16.64 -19.07
N THR A 328 -0.51 -16.08 -20.24
CA THR A 328 0.26 -16.75 -21.29
C THR A 328 1.75 -16.86 -20.97
N LYS A 329 2.23 -16.14 -19.93
CA LYS A 329 3.61 -16.20 -19.44
C LYS A 329 3.72 -17.15 -18.27
N SER A 330 4.77 -17.99 -18.26
CA SER A 330 5.05 -18.87 -17.11
C SER A 330 5.37 -18.05 -15.84
N PRO A 331 4.81 -18.41 -14.67
CA PRO A 331 5.16 -17.79 -13.39
C PRO A 331 6.66 -17.85 -13.08
N ALA A 332 7.33 -18.89 -13.53
CA ALA A 332 8.77 -19.10 -13.31
C ALA A 332 9.67 -18.00 -13.90
N LEU A 333 9.16 -17.21 -14.86
CA LEU A 333 9.88 -16.06 -15.41
C LEU A 333 9.97 -14.89 -14.42
N GLY A 334 9.14 -14.89 -13.35
CA GLY A 334 9.11 -13.82 -12.36
C GLY A 334 8.83 -12.44 -12.96
N GLY A 335 9.25 -11.41 -12.25
CA GLY A 335 9.15 -10.01 -12.68
C GLY A 335 7.75 -9.41 -12.51
N TYR A 336 7.69 -8.08 -12.54
CA TYR A 336 6.42 -7.36 -12.57
C TYR A 336 5.72 -7.54 -13.90
N ARG A 337 4.40 -7.70 -13.89
CA ARG A 337 3.54 -7.79 -15.07
C ARG A 337 2.51 -6.69 -15.05
N GLU A 338 2.60 -5.83 -16.04
CA GLU A 338 1.67 -4.73 -16.19
C GLU A 338 0.32 -5.23 -16.72
N ILE A 339 -0.77 -4.74 -16.14
CA ILE A 339 -2.14 -5.05 -16.56
C ILE A 339 -2.77 -3.81 -17.14
N HIS A 340 -3.39 -3.97 -18.29
CA HIS A 340 -4.25 -2.96 -18.89
C HIS A 340 -5.59 -3.59 -19.29
N VAL A 341 -6.69 -2.94 -18.90
CA VAL A 341 -8.04 -3.39 -19.24
C VAL A 341 -8.77 -2.29 -19.96
N GLU A 342 -9.31 -2.60 -21.12
CA GLU A 342 -10.21 -1.71 -21.88
C GLU A 342 -11.64 -2.21 -21.79
N ALA A 343 -12.60 -1.29 -21.71
CA ALA A 343 -14.02 -1.59 -21.88
C ALA A 343 -14.60 -0.77 -23.01
N LYS A 344 -15.44 -1.40 -23.86
CA LYS A 344 -16.10 -0.78 -25.00
C LYS A 344 -17.58 -1.11 -24.97
N GLY A 345 -18.44 -0.09 -25.03
CA GLY A 345 -19.89 -0.26 -25.04
C GLY A 345 -20.53 0.61 -26.13
N LYS A 346 -21.45 0.05 -26.91
CA LYS A 346 -22.08 0.75 -28.05
C LYS A 346 -22.92 1.97 -27.63
N THR A 347 -23.49 1.93 -26.43
CA THR A 347 -24.38 2.96 -25.88
C THR A 347 -23.65 3.96 -24.98
N PHE A 348 -22.43 3.63 -24.57
CA PHE A 348 -21.60 4.47 -23.72
C PHE A 348 -20.55 5.16 -24.57
N GLY A 349 -20.25 6.42 -24.30
CA GLY A 349 -19.15 7.12 -24.93
C GLY A 349 -17.79 6.51 -24.52
N ARG A 350 -16.83 7.35 -24.20
CA ARG A 350 -15.54 6.88 -23.70
C ARG A 350 -15.72 6.28 -22.30
N LEU A 351 -15.31 5.03 -22.13
CA LEU A 351 -15.25 4.33 -20.86
C LEU A 351 -13.82 4.37 -20.32
N SER A 352 -13.66 4.44 -19.01
CA SER A 352 -12.41 4.20 -18.30
C SER A 352 -12.57 3.00 -17.36
N VAL A 353 -11.55 2.16 -17.29
CA VAL A 353 -11.53 1.00 -16.41
C VAL A 353 -10.51 1.23 -15.32
N ARG A 354 -10.93 1.07 -14.08
CA ARG A 354 -10.08 1.10 -12.90
C ARG A 354 -9.91 -0.33 -12.41
N THR A 355 -8.68 -0.80 -12.36
CA THR A 355 -8.26 -2.11 -11.85
C THR A 355 -6.80 -1.99 -11.42
N ARG A 356 -6.25 -3.00 -10.74
CA ARG A 356 -4.84 -2.97 -10.37
C ARG A 356 -3.91 -2.78 -11.57
N SER A 357 -2.82 -2.06 -11.37
CA SER A 357 -1.85 -1.74 -12.44
C SER A 357 -1.01 -2.94 -12.87
N GLY A 358 -0.89 -3.96 -12.02
CA GLY A 358 -0.10 -5.16 -12.28
C GLY A 358 0.09 -6.03 -11.05
N TYR A 359 0.95 -7.04 -11.18
CA TYR A 359 1.23 -8.00 -10.11
C TYR A 359 2.59 -8.67 -10.28
N TYR A 360 3.05 -9.35 -9.24
CA TYR A 360 4.18 -10.27 -9.29
C TYR A 360 3.67 -11.72 -9.24
N PRO A 361 3.97 -12.58 -10.24
CA PRO A 361 3.49 -13.95 -10.27
C PRO A 361 4.13 -14.76 -9.14
N ARG A 362 3.32 -15.50 -8.39
CA ARG A 362 3.82 -16.45 -7.39
C ARG A 362 4.18 -17.75 -8.05
N VAL A 363 5.37 -18.27 -7.76
CA VAL A 363 5.75 -19.63 -8.11
C VAL A 363 5.20 -20.55 -7.01
N ALA A 364 4.39 -21.53 -7.36
CA ALA A 364 3.90 -22.52 -6.40
C ALA A 364 5.08 -23.14 -5.63
N GLY A 365 5.12 -22.99 -4.30
CA GLY A 365 6.19 -23.49 -3.44
C GLY A 365 7.24 -22.48 -2.97
N SER A 366 7.16 -21.20 -3.37
CA SER A 366 7.98 -20.14 -2.81
C SER A 366 7.27 -19.46 -1.63
N ASP A 367 7.07 -20.16 -0.54
CA ASP A 367 6.81 -19.52 0.75
C ASP A 367 8.09 -18.81 1.20
N THR A 368 8.30 -17.61 0.67
CA THR A 368 9.28 -16.70 1.26
C THR A 368 8.82 -16.41 2.68
N LYS A 369 9.56 -16.91 3.65
CA LYS A 369 9.54 -16.41 5.03
C LYS A 369 9.97 -14.93 4.98
N SER A 370 9.06 -14.04 4.59
CA SER A 370 9.21 -12.63 4.89
C SER A 370 8.85 -12.46 6.35
N GLY A 371 9.67 -11.69 7.07
CA GLY A 371 9.49 -11.47 8.51
C GLY A 371 8.04 -11.05 8.78
N ASP A 372 7.40 -11.79 9.67
CA ASP A 372 6.04 -11.55 10.11
C ASP A 372 5.98 -10.13 10.70
N ALA A 373 5.25 -9.23 10.01
CA ALA A 373 4.81 -8.00 10.63
C ALA A 373 3.75 -8.42 11.66
N GLU A 374 4.11 -8.49 12.92
CA GLU A 374 3.21 -8.87 14.01
C GLU A 374 2.42 -7.64 14.46
N PHE A 375 1.09 -7.78 14.51
CA PHE A 375 0.26 -6.86 15.27
C PHE A 375 0.53 -7.06 16.76
N SER A 376 0.77 -5.97 17.49
CA SER A 376 0.88 -6.01 18.94
C SER A 376 -0.50 -6.35 19.54
N ALA A 377 -0.58 -7.41 20.34
CA ALA A 377 -1.80 -7.73 21.07
C ALA A 377 -2.07 -6.65 22.14
N PRO A 378 -3.32 -6.22 22.36
CA PRO A 378 -3.65 -5.27 23.42
C PRO A 378 -3.19 -5.82 24.77
N GLY A 379 -2.32 -5.06 25.45
CA GLY A 379 -1.57 -5.50 26.61
C GLY A 379 -2.41 -6.11 27.71
N SER A 380 -2.16 -7.36 28.02
CA SER A 380 -2.50 -7.96 29.31
C SER A 380 -1.68 -7.24 30.40
N LYS A 381 -2.26 -6.26 31.07
CA LYS A 381 -1.70 -5.68 32.29
C LYS A 381 -1.51 -6.82 33.29
N GLN A 382 -0.27 -7.24 33.48
CA GLN A 382 0.10 -8.05 34.63
C GLN A 382 -0.26 -7.28 35.90
N THR A 383 -1.30 -7.73 36.59
CA THR A 383 -1.57 -7.33 37.97
C THR A 383 -0.49 -7.93 38.86
N GLY A 384 0.56 -7.14 39.07
CA GLY A 384 1.52 -7.43 40.13
C GLY A 384 0.80 -7.37 41.47
N LYS A 385 0.71 -8.51 42.19
CA LYS A 385 0.37 -8.56 43.59
C LYS A 385 1.53 -7.94 44.39
N PRO A 386 1.27 -7.02 45.31
CA PRO A 386 2.28 -6.65 46.32
C PRO A 386 2.37 -7.71 47.39
N ASN A 387 3.58 -8.10 47.70
CA ASN A 387 3.92 -8.71 48.98
C ASN A 387 4.03 -7.64 50.08
#